data_b749fae208ec83939a12c710714263a5
#
_entry.id   b749fae208ec83939a12c710714263a5
#
_cell.length_a   1.000
_cell.length_b   1.000
_cell.length_c   1.000
_cell.angle_alpha   90.00
_cell.angle_beta   90.00
_cell.angle_gamma   90.00
#
_symmetry.space_group_name_H-M   'P 1'
#
loop_
_entity.id
_entity.type
_entity.pdbx_description
1 polymer ?
#
loop_
_entity_poly.entity_id
_entity_poly.type
_entity_poly.pdbx_seq_one_letter_code
_entity_poly.pdbx_strand_id
1 'polypeptide(L)'
;MTMSSWLIRTALAICVFMLSAVSAAAQDPELLRRFDYDQTTPLNIKRIGVQHRARADVYTITYDSLKGGVVPAYLVVPKGRGPFAAVIWGHWYWNNSSMRNRKEFLEEAVVLAQAGVVSLLTDGPVARPGHEAIKDPFDERNAAEFFQQVMDMRRGVDLLLARKDVDRKRIAYVGHSYNAGVGALLSGVDKRFTAFVLMAGVLSNEVIRQIKEYQDYRQSVGPQRVDAYNEKYSWLDQGKYVSHAAPAVVLLQFATQERFLTAERARDQAAVVSEPKQFKLYEAEHALNAEARRDRIAFLTEQLKLKPLSADLIASIPNLYQPATQ
;
A
#
# COMPACT_ATOMS: atom_id res chain seq x y z
N MET A 1 -44.13 -62.46 30.13
CA MET A 1 -42.69 -62.20 30.05
C MET A 1 -42.47 -61.42 28.77
N THR A 2 -42.43 -60.10 28.86
CA THR A 2 -42.36 -59.19 27.74
C THR A 2 -41.08 -58.42 27.86
N MET A 3 -40.16 -58.55 26.88
CA MET A 3 -38.96 -57.68 26.70
C MET A 3 -39.32 -56.48 25.84
N SER A 4 -39.17 -55.32 26.44
CA SER A 4 -39.39 -54.04 25.77
C SER A 4 -38.13 -53.62 25.04
N SER A 5 -38.20 -53.35 23.73
CA SER A 5 -37.15 -52.86 22.88
C SER A 5 -37.11 -51.34 22.92
N TRP A 6 -36.01 -50.78 23.39
CA TRP A 6 -35.71 -49.36 23.29
C TRP A 6 -35.03 -49.05 21.96
N LEU A 7 -35.71 -48.35 21.06
CA LEU A 7 -35.16 -47.79 19.86
C LEU A 7 -34.56 -46.41 20.19
N ILE A 8 -33.24 -46.33 20.15
CA ILE A 8 -32.53 -45.05 20.22
C ILE A 8 -32.60 -44.43 18.83
N ARG A 9 -33.34 -43.33 18.70
CA ARG A 9 -33.34 -42.49 17.52
C ARG A 9 -32.20 -41.47 17.66
N THR A 10 -31.10 -41.71 16.99
CA THR A 10 -30.04 -40.70 16.80
C THR A 10 -30.50 -39.69 15.72
N ALA A 11 -30.87 -38.49 16.14
CA ALA A 11 -31.10 -37.37 15.22
C ALA A 11 -29.76 -36.79 14.81
N LEU A 12 -29.37 -37.01 13.57
CA LEU A 12 -28.21 -36.38 12.93
C LEU A 12 -28.60 -34.96 12.55
N ALA A 13 -28.21 -33.95 13.33
CA ALA A 13 -28.37 -32.56 12.98
C ALA A 13 -27.30 -32.18 11.93
N ILE A 14 -27.69 -32.15 10.67
CA ILE A 14 -26.87 -31.60 9.58
C ILE A 14 -26.96 -30.06 9.68
N CYS A 15 -25.97 -29.42 10.28
CA CYS A 15 -25.79 -28.01 10.16
C CYS A 15 -25.31 -27.67 8.73
N VAL A 16 -26.24 -27.31 7.86
CA VAL A 16 -25.92 -26.70 6.56
C VAL A 16 -25.49 -25.29 6.84
N PHE A 17 -24.17 -25.03 6.88
CA PHE A 17 -23.61 -23.71 6.76
C PHE A 17 -23.90 -23.21 5.34
N MET A 18 -24.94 -22.40 5.18
CA MET A 18 -25.09 -21.59 3.99
C MET A 18 -23.98 -20.53 4.02
N LEU A 19 -22.88 -20.80 3.33
CA LEU A 19 -21.98 -19.74 2.90
C LEU A 19 -22.77 -18.88 1.89
N SER A 20 -23.30 -17.76 2.37
CA SER A 20 -23.74 -16.67 1.50
C SER A 20 -22.48 -16.14 0.81
N ALA A 21 -22.16 -16.68 -0.34
CA ALA A 21 -21.20 -16.05 -1.26
C ALA A 21 -21.84 -14.72 -1.66
N VAL A 22 -21.47 -13.63 -0.96
CA VAL A 22 -21.66 -12.29 -1.49
C VAL A 22 -20.85 -12.25 -2.78
N SER A 23 -21.54 -12.39 -3.92
CA SER A 23 -20.91 -12.22 -5.22
C SER A 23 -20.42 -10.78 -5.27
N ALA A 24 -19.13 -10.57 -5.03
CA ALA A 24 -18.52 -9.28 -5.29
C ALA A 24 -18.78 -8.95 -6.77
N ALA A 25 -19.42 -7.82 -7.03
CA ALA A 25 -19.62 -7.37 -8.39
C ALA A 25 -18.28 -7.40 -9.13
N ALA A 26 -18.27 -7.93 -10.35
CA ALA A 26 -17.04 -7.98 -11.13
C ALA A 26 -16.51 -6.56 -11.36
N GLN A 27 -15.20 -6.38 -11.19
CA GLN A 27 -14.56 -5.10 -11.47
C GLN A 27 -14.73 -4.75 -12.95
N ASP A 28 -15.02 -3.49 -13.25
CA ASP A 28 -15.22 -3.00 -14.62
C ASP A 28 -13.92 -3.18 -15.45
N PRO A 29 -13.96 -4.00 -16.51
CA PRO A 29 -12.79 -4.23 -17.36
C PRO A 29 -12.27 -2.98 -18.06
N GLU A 30 -13.14 -1.98 -18.29
CA GLU A 30 -12.74 -0.73 -18.93
C GLU A 30 -11.87 0.12 -18.02
N LEU A 31 -12.19 0.13 -16.72
CA LEU A 31 -11.33 0.78 -15.71
C LEU A 31 -9.95 0.13 -15.66
N LEU A 32 -9.89 -1.19 -15.74
CA LEU A 32 -8.60 -1.91 -15.70
C LEU A 32 -7.74 -1.62 -16.93
N ARG A 33 -8.33 -1.58 -18.14
CA ARG A 33 -7.60 -1.29 -19.38
C ARG A 33 -6.84 0.03 -19.37
N ARG A 34 -7.25 1.01 -18.55
CA ARG A 34 -6.53 2.28 -18.39
C ARG A 34 -5.12 2.12 -17.82
N PHE A 35 -4.86 1.00 -17.16
CA PHE A 35 -3.57 0.66 -16.56
C PHE A 35 -2.77 -0.35 -17.40
N ASP A 36 -3.28 -0.77 -18.55
CA ASP A 36 -2.55 -1.68 -19.41
C ASP A 36 -1.29 -1.04 -19.98
N TYR A 37 -0.23 -1.81 -20.06
CA TYR A 37 1.02 -1.41 -20.67
C TYR A 37 1.79 -2.64 -21.17
N ASP A 38 2.70 -2.43 -22.09
CA ASP A 38 3.61 -3.47 -22.57
C ASP A 38 4.66 -3.77 -21.50
N GLN A 39 4.52 -4.93 -20.84
CA GLN A 39 5.46 -5.39 -19.80
C GLN A 39 6.85 -5.75 -20.37
N THR A 40 6.98 -5.89 -21.70
CA THR A 40 8.25 -6.14 -22.37
C THR A 40 9.08 -4.88 -22.58
N THR A 41 8.49 -3.69 -22.39
CA THR A 41 9.20 -2.41 -22.45
C THR A 41 10.43 -2.45 -21.55
N PRO A 42 11.64 -2.13 -22.01
CA PRO A 42 12.85 -2.18 -21.24
C PRO A 42 12.78 -1.32 -19.96
N LEU A 43 13.31 -1.84 -18.88
CA LEU A 43 13.39 -1.10 -17.60
C LEU A 43 14.56 -0.13 -17.56
N ASN A 44 15.58 -0.32 -18.40
CA ASN A 44 16.80 0.49 -18.47
C ASN A 44 17.40 0.81 -17.09
N ILE A 45 17.51 -0.22 -16.25
CA ILE A 45 18.00 -0.08 -14.88
C ILE A 45 19.45 0.43 -14.90
N LYS A 46 19.69 1.56 -14.23
CA LYS A 46 21.03 2.11 -14.01
C LYS A 46 21.39 2.02 -12.54
N ARG A 47 22.52 1.41 -12.24
CA ARG A 47 23.09 1.40 -10.89
C ARG A 47 23.97 2.64 -10.71
N ILE A 48 23.60 3.52 -9.78
CA ILE A 48 24.30 4.77 -9.46
C ILE A 48 25.36 4.54 -8.40
N GLY A 49 25.05 3.69 -7.39
CA GLY A 49 25.94 3.42 -6.28
C GLY A 49 25.50 2.22 -5.44
N VAL A 50 26.32 1.87 -4.47
CA VAL A 50 26.00 0.83 -3.48
C VAL A 50 26.55 1.23 -2.11
N GLN A 51 25.76 0.94 -1.10
CA GLN A 51 26.15 1.01 0.31
C GLN A 51 26.10 -0.42 0.88
N HIS A 52 27.27 -0.93 1.24
CA HIS A 52 27.37 -2.24 1.89
C HIS A 52 27.04 -2.11 3.38
N ARG A 53 26.03 -2.84 3.81
CA ARG A 53 25.68 -2.99 5.22
C ARG A 53 25.91 -4.43 5.68
N ALA A 54 25.95 -4.66 6.98
CA ALA A 54 26.31 -5.97 7.55
C ALA A 54 25.45 -7.12 6.95
N ARG A 55 24.15 -6.91 6.72
CA ARG A 55 23.23 -7.96 6.29
C ARG A 55 22.52 -7.71 4.97
N ALA A 56 22.74 -6.57 4.34
CA ALA A 56 22.15 -6.18 3.07
C ALA A 56 23.07 -5.28 2.27
N ASP A 57 22.88 -5.26 0.97
CA ASP A 57 23.42 -4.23 0.10
C ASP A 57 22.27 -3.27 -0.28
N VAL A 58 22.51 -1.97 -0.15
CA VAL A 58 21.58 -0.91 -0.57
C VAL A 58 22.11 -0.31 -1.86
N TYR A 59 21.47 -0.66 -2.97
CA TYR A 59 21.80 -0.09 -4.28
C TYR A 59 21.00 1.16 -4.53
N THR A 60 21.66 2.25 -4.90
CA THR A 60 20.98 3.41 -5.50
C THR A 60 20.86 3.13 -6.99
N ILE A 61 19.62 3.13 -7.47
CA ILE A 61 19.30 2.81 -8.85
C ILE A 61 18.33 3.84 -9.44
N THR A 62 18.21 3.83 -10.77
CA THR A 62 17.07 4.37 -11.50
C THR A 62 16.53 3.32 -12.45
N TYR A 63 15.24 3.43 -12.78
CA TYR A 63 14.61 2.69 -13.87
C TYR A 63 13.64 3.59 -14.63
N ASP A 64 13.29 3.24 -15.86
CA ASP A 64 12.44 4.08 -16.69
C ASP A 64 10.98 4.05 -16.24
N SER A 65 10.37 5.24 -16.18
CA SER A 65 8.92 5.43 -16.03
C SER A 65 8.23 5.30 -17.39
N LEU A 66 7.07 4.65 -17.42
CA LEU A 66 6.21 4.60 -18.63
C LEU A 66 5.62 5.96 -19.01
N LYS A 67 5.62 6.90 -18.08
CA LYS A 67 5.09 8.26 -18.28
C LYS A 67 6.18 9.30 -18.56
N GLY A 68 7.38 8.83 -18.83
CA GLY A 68 8.54 9.66 -19.12
C GLY A 68 9.42 9.91 -17.91
N GLY A 69 10.71 10.13 -18.16
CA GLY A 69 11.73 10.29 -17.15
C GLY A 69 12.13 8.98 -16.46
N VAL A 70 12.83 9.13 -15.35
CA VAL A 70 13.34 7.98 -14.56
C VAL A 70 12.78 8.00 -13.14
N VAL A 71 12.66 6.81 -12.56
CA VAL A 71 12.27 6.59 -11.17
C VAL A 71 13.52 6.34 -10.34
N PRO A 72 13.95 7.29 -9.49
CA PRO A 72 15.02 7.04 -8.53
C PRO A 72 14.52 6.08 -7.45
N ALA A 73 15.36 5.10 -7.07
CA ALA A 73 15.00 4.11 -6.06
C ALA A 73 16.20 3.63 -5.25
N TYR A 74 15.90 3.09 -4.06
CA TYR A 74 16.80 2.17 -3.37
C TYR A 74 16.31 0.75 -3.59
N LEU A 75 17.24 -0.13 -3.93
CA LEU A 75 17.02 -1.58 -3.97
C LEU A 75 17.86 -2.21 -2.85
N VAL A 76 17.18 -2.66 -1.79
CA VAL A 76 17.82 -3.33 -0.66
C VAL A 76 17.79 -4.83 -0.92
N VAL A 77 18.96 -5.44 -0.97
CA VAL A 77 19.12 -6.87 -1.30
C VAL A 77 19.75 -7.61 -0.12
N PRO A 78 19.12 -8.67 0.40
CA PRO A 78 19.68 -9.49 1.46
C PRO A 78 21.03 -10.10 1.08
N LYS A 79 21.89 -10.34 2.06
CA LYS A 79 23.04 -11.23 1.89
C LYS A 79 22.56 -12.68 1.85
N GLY A 80 23.19 -13.51 0.98
CA GLY A 80 22.88 -14.93 0.86
C GLY A 80 22.16 -15.29 -0.43
N ARG A 81 21.46 -16.43 -0.41
CA ARG A 81 20.78 -16.99 -1.59
C ARG A 81 19.29 -16.99 -1.38
N GLY A 82 18.53 -16.52 -2.41
CA GLY A 82 17.08 -16.62 -2.47
C GLY A 82 16.55 -18.07 -2.60
N PRO A 83 15.27 -18.24 -2.85
CA PRO A 83 14.33 -17.19 -3.26
C PRO A 83 13.87 -16.31 -2.10
N PHE A 84 13.97 -15.01 -2.26
CA PHE A 84 13.56 -13.99 -1.29
C PHE A 84 12.11 -13.57 -1.52
N ALA A 85 11.40 -13.18 -0.47
CA ALA A 85 10.19 -12.36 -0.62
C ALA A 85 10.56 -10.95 -1.10
N ALA A 86 9.57 -10.18 -1.55
CA ALA A 86 9.81 -8.80 -1.97
C ALA A 86 8.76 -7.83 -1.41
N VAL A 87 9.19 -6.59 -1.15
CA VAL A 87 8.30 -5.50 -0.72
C VAL A 87 8.60 -4.25 -1.54
N ILE A 88 7.56 -3.61 -2.06
CA ILE A 88 7.63 -2.27 -2.65
C ILE A 88 7.11 -1.28 -1.63
N TRP A 89 7.84 -0.18 -1.46
CA TRP A 89 7.57 0.84 -0.46
C TRP A 89 7.24 2.17 -1.12
N GLY A 90 6.11 2.75 -0.74
CA GLY A 90 5.67 4.07 -1.13
C GLY A 90 5.69 5.03 0.05
N HIS A 91 6.48 6.09 -0.06
CA HIS A 91 6.66 7.10 0.98
C HIS A 91 5.45 8.05 1.09
N TRP A 92 5.32 8.74 2.22
CA TRP A 92 4.34 9.79 2.41
C TRP A 92 4.68 11.06 1.60
N TYR A 93 3.70 11.96 1.49
CA TYR A 93 3.92 13.28 0.93
C TYR A 93 3.60 14.35 1.98
N TRP A 94 4.61 14.76 2.72
CA TRP A 94 4.50 15.84 3.70
C TRP A 94 5.50 16.93 3.35
N ASN A 95 5.00 18.14 3.02
CA ASN A 95 5.81 19.20 2.38
C ASN A 95 7.09 19.55 3.10
N ASN A 96 7.12 19.49 4.42
CA ASN A 96 8.26 19.90 5.24
C ASN A 96 9.09 18.71 5.75
N SER A 97 8.79 17.49 5.35
CA SER A 97 9.51 16.31 5.80
C SER A 97 10.69 15.97 4.89
N SER A 98 11.88 15.80 5.47
CA SER A 98 13.05 15.24 4.77
C SER A 98 12.85 13.77 4.38
N MET A 99 11.80 13.10 4.91
CA MET A 99 11.45 11.71 4.66
C MET A 99 10.43 11.53 3.54
N ARG A 100 9.95 12.60 2.87
CA ARG A 100 9.02 12.51 1.74
C ARG A 100 9.65 11.93 0.47
N ASN A 101 10.40 10.85 0.60
CA ASN A 101 11.11 10.19 -0.50
C ASN A 101 11.47 8.74 -0.08
N ARG A 102 12.18 8.03 -0.95
CA ARG A 102 12.64 6.65 -0.74
C ARG A 102 13.39 6.36 0.56
N LYS A 103 13.75 7.38 1.36
CA LYS A 103 14.45 7.18 2.65
C LYS A 103 13.50 6.79 3.77
N GLU A 104 12.20 7.08 3.65
CA GLU A 104 11.24 6.89 4.74
C GLU A 104 11.31 5.50 5.38
N PHE A 105 11.32 4.46 4.57
CA PHE A 105 11.32 3.08 5.05
C PHE A 105 12.68 2.38 4.94
N LEU A 106 13.77 3.12 4.67
CA LEU A 106 15.06 2.49 4.38
C LEU A 106 15.57 1.62 5.52
N GLU A 107 15.52 2.09 6.76
CA GLU A 107 16.03 1.33 7.90
C GLU A 107 15.14 0.12 8.22
N GLU A 108 13.83 0.23 8.01
CA GLU A 108 12.92 -0.90 8.13
C GLU A 108 13.17 -1.96 7.04
N ALA A 109 13.39 -1.54 5.81
CA ALA A 109 13.76 -2.42 4.70
C ALA A 109 15.09 -3.14 4.95
N VAL A 110 16.10 -2.46 5.52
CA VAL A 110 17.37 -3.06 5.90
C VAL A 110 17.20 -4.11 7.01
N VAL A 111 16.32 -3.87 7.96
CA VAL A 111 15.99 -4.86 9.02
C VAL A 111 15.26 -6.05 8.40
N LEU A 112 14.27 -5.84 7.55
CA LEU A 112 13.53 -6.91 6.87
C LEU A 112 14.41 -7.76 5.92
N ALA A 113 15.51 -7.20 5.42
CA ALA A 113 16.47 -7.98 4.63
C ALA A 113 17.05 -9.16 5.45
N GLN A 114 17.14 -9.07 6.78
CA GLN A 114 17.59 -10.18 7.65
C GLN A 114 16.59 -11.34 7.66
N ALA A 115 15.32 -11.06 7.38
CA ALA A 115 14.27 -12.07 7.24
C ALA A 115 14.14 -12.60 5.78
N GLY A 116 15.00 -12.15 4.88
CA GLY A 116 15.02 -12.59 3.48
C GLY A 116 14.04 -11.79 2.58
N VAL A 117 13.96 -10.47 2.76
CA VAL A 117 13.14 -9.58 1.94
C VAL A 117 14.01 -8.70 1.06
N VAL A 118 13.81 -8.75 -0.25
CA VAL A 118 14.26 -7.72 -1.20
C VAL A 118 13.30 -6.56 -1.14
N SER A 119 13.78 -5.34 -0.94
CA SER A 119 12.94 -4.15 -0.86
C SER A 119 13.25 -3.17 -1.98
N LEU A 120 12.19 -2.64 -2.63
CA LEU A 120 12.29 -1.55 -3.59
C LEU A 120 11.59 -0.32 -3.01
N LEU A 121 12.36 0.74 -2.74
CA LEU A 121 11.87 2.00 -2.20
C LEU A 121 12.00 3.07 -3.29
N THR A 122 10.88 3.59 -3.77
CA THR A 122 10.84 4.50 -4.94
C THR A 122 10.59 5.93 -4.53
N ASP A 123 11.17 6.88 -5.29
CA ASP A 123 10.71 8.26 -5.25
C ASP A 123 9.48 8.41 -6.14
N GLY A 124 8.37 8.84 -5.54
CA GLY A 124 7.21 9.27 -6.30
C GLY A 124 7.50 10.53 -7.11
N PRO A 125 6.67 10.88 -8.12
CA PRO A 125 6.83 12.10 -8.92
C PRO A 125 7.08 13.34 -8.06
N VAL A 126 6.34 13.47 -6.97
CA VAL A 126 6.43 14.58 -6.00
C VAL A 126 7.78 14.71 -5.27
N ALA A 127 8.61 13.67 -5.29
CA ALA A 127 9.91 13.64 -4.62
C ALA A 127 11.09 13.70 -5.61
N ARG A 128 10.82 13.77 -6.91
CA ARG A 128 11.86 13.77 -7.94
C ARG A 128 12.52 15.14 -8.10
N PRO A 129 13.79 15.18 -8.49
CA PRO A 129 14.46 16.45 -8.78
C PRO A 129 13.70 17.27 -9.84
N GLY A 130 13.55 18.56 -9.60
CA GLY A 130 12.83 19.47 -10.51
C GLY A 130 11.31 19.46 -10.38
N HIS A 131 10.74 18.67 -9.45
CA HIS A 131 9.31 18.74 -9.19
C HIS A 131 8.90 20.09 -8.59
N GLU A 132 7.95 20.76 -9.24
CA GLU A 132 7.34 21.99 -8.75
C GLU A 132 6.07 21.65 -7.95
N ALA A 133 6.01 22.15 -6.71
CA ALA A 133 4.88 21.89 -5.83
C ALA A 133 3.56 22.39 -6.44
N ILE A 134 2.60 21.50 -6.52
CA ILE A 134 1.25 21.80 -6.99
C ILE A 134 0.47 22.39 -5.81
N LYS A 135 0.08 23.66 -5.93
CA LYS A 135 -0.63 24.38 -4.86
C LYS A 135 -2.13 24.17 -4.93
N ASP A 136 -2.65 23.94 -6.11
CA ASP A 136 -4.08 23.76 -6.36
C ASP A 136 -4.44 22.26 -6.33
N PRO A 137 -5.26 21.77 -5.38
CA PRO A 137 -5.66 20.38 -5.32
C PRO A 137 -6.46 19.89 -6.54
N PHE A 138 -7.02 20.81 -7.34
CA PHE A 138 -7.74 20.51 -8.58
C PHE A 138 -6.93 20.82 -9.85
N ASP A 139 -5.62 20.94 -9.73
CA ASP A 139 -4.72 20.96 -10.90
C ASP A 139 -4.65 19.54 -11.49
N GLU A 140 -4.79 19.44 -12.81
CA GLU A 140 -4.77 18.15 -13.52
C GLU A 140 -3.45 17.39 -13.35
N ARG A 141 -2.37 18.09 -13.02
CA ARG A 141 -1.08 17.47 -12.69
C ARG A 141 -1.17 16.54 -11.48
N ASN A 142 -2.03 16.84 -10.48
CA ASN A 142 -2.23 15.93 -9.34
C ASN A 142 -2.73 14.56 -9.79
N ALA A 143 -3.72 14.52 -10.68
CA ALA A 143 -4.25 13.27 -11.22
C ALA A 143 -3.21 12.56 -12.10
N ALA A 144 -2.47 13.32 -12.92
CA ALA A 144 -1.43 12.77 -13.80
C ALA A 144 -0.26 12.17 -12.98
N GLU A 145 0.19 12.84 -11.92
CA GLU A 145 1.25 12.35 -11.03
C GLU A 145 0.80 11.15 -10.21
N PHE A 146 -0.46 11.15 -9.74
CA PHE A 146 -1.01 10.00 -9.05
C PHE A 146 -1.06 8.77 -9.97
N PHE A 147 -1.54 8.94 -11.20
CA PHE A 147 -1.53 7.87 -12.19
C PHE A 147 -0.12 7.41 -12.54
N GLN A 148 0.83 8.35 -12.74
CA GLN A 148 2.23 8.03 -12.97
C GLN A 148 2.80 7.19 -11.83
N GLN A 149 2.53 7.55 -10.57
CA GLN A 149 3.01 6.80 -9.40
C GLN A 149 2.50 5.36 -9.41
N VAL A 150 1.21 5.15 -9.74
CA VAL A 150 0.64 3.80 -9.88
C VAL A 150 1.41 2.99 -10.93
N MET A 151 1.65 3.57 -12.09
CA MET A 151 2.37 2.91 -13.19
C MET A 151 3.83 2.63 -12.84
N ASP A 152 4.50 3.55 -12.15
CA ASP A 152 5.88 3.38 -11.70
C ASP A 152 6.02 2.27 -10.65
N MET A 153 5.04 2.12 -9.74
CA MET A 153 4.99 1.00 -8.80
C MET A 153 4.80 -0.34 -9.53
N ARG A 154 3.95 -0.40 -10.55
CA ARG A 154 3.78 -1.60 -11.38
C ARG A 154 5.07 -1.97 -12.13
N ARG A 155 5.80 -0.97 -12.64
CA ARG A 155 7.16 -1.17 -13.22
C ARG A 155 8.15 -1.65 -12.18
N GLY A 156 8.02 -1.18 -10.93
CA GLY A 156 8.79 -1.71 -9.80
C GLY A 156 8.55 -3.20 -9.56
N VAL A 157 7.30 -3.69 -9.76
CA VAL A 157 7.01 -5.13 -9.72
C VAL A 157 7.74 -5.85 -10.86
N ASP A 158 7.73 -5.30 -12.08
CA ASP A 158 8.45 -5.91 -13.22
C ASP A 158 9.95 -6.03 -12.91
N LEU A 159 10.55 -4.98 -12.31
CA LEU A 159 11.96 -4.99 -11.87
C LEU A 159 12.23 -6.11 -10.87
N LEU A 160 11.37 -6.28 -9.88
CA LEU A 160 11.50 -7.35 -8.89
C LEU A 160 11.35 -8.73 -9.51
N LEU A 161 10.38 -8.90 -10.42
CA LEU A 161 10.11 -10.17 -11.10
C LEU A 161 11.16 -10.55 -12.15
N ALA A 162 11.93 -9.59 -12.67
CA ALA A 162 13.08 -9.84 -13.54
C ALA A 162 14.27 -10.47 -12.77
N ARG A 163 14.27 -10.39 -11.43
CA ARG A 163 15.30 -10.99 -10.58
C ARG A 163 15.05 -12.49 -10.41
N LYS A 164 16.12 -13.29 -10.55
CA LYS A 164 16.03 -14.75 -10.37
C LYS A 164 15.98 -15.19 -8.90
N ASP A 165 16.35 -14.28 -7.99
CA ASP A 165 16.41 -14.51 -6.54
C ASP A 165 15.15 -14.04 -5.79
N VAL A 166 14.10 -13.58 -6.49
CA VAL A 166 12.81 -13.17 -5.90
C VAL A 166 11.74 -14.24 -6.14
N ASP A 167 11.01 -14.57 -5.10
CA ASP A 167 9.84 -15.46 -5.17
C ASP A 167 8.61 -14.67 -5.66
N ARG A 168 8.14 -15.01 -6.84
CA ARG A 168 7.00 -14.36 -7.51
C ARG A 168 5.67 -14.43 -6.75
N LYS A 169 5.57 -15.36 -5.79
CA LYS A 169 4.36 -15.61 -4.99
C LYS A 169 4.39 -14.90 -3.63
N ARG A 170 5.46 -14.16 -3.32
CA ARG A 170 5.65 -13.51 -2.02
C ARG A 170 6.04 -12.05 -2.20
N ILE A 171 5.12 -11.26 -2.80
CA ILE A 171 5.32 -9.83 -3.06
C ILE A 171 4.27 -9.05 -2.28
N ALA A 172 4.70 -8.06 -1.49
CA ALA A 172 3.82 -7.15 -0.77
C ALA A 172 4.08 -5.68 -1.13
N TYR A 173 3.12 -4.85 -0.80
CA TYR A 173 3.18 -3.40 -0.90
C TYR A 173 3.00 -2.76 0.47
N VAL A 174 3.77 -1.73 0.77
CA VAL A 174 3.59 -0.86 1.94
C VAL A 174 3.53 0.58 1.46
N GLY A 175 2.46 1.27 1.76
CA GLY A 175 2.28 2.67 1.37
C GLY A 175 1.80 3.53 2.52
N HIS A 176 2.38 4.72 2.65
CA HIS A 176 2.03 5.69 3.68
C HIS A 176 1.36 6.92 3.07
N SER A 177 0.26 7.38 3.67
CA SER A 177 -0.44 8.62 3.31
C SER A 177 -0.83 8.63 1.82
N TYR A 178 -0.23 9.48 1.02
CA TYR A 178 -0.41 9.53 -0.43
C TYR A 178 -0.24 8.15 -1.09
N ASN A 179 0.82 7.42 -0.71
CA ASN A 179 1.07 6.09 -1.25
C ASN A 179 0.19 4.99 -0.63
N ALA A 180 -0.55 5.23 0.46
CA ALA A 180 -1.64 4.33 0.85
C ALA A 180 -2.79 4.40 -0.16
N GLY A 181 -3.13 5.58 -0.66
CA GLY A 181 -4.08 5.75 -1.76
C GLY A 181 -3.61 5.08 -3.06
N VAL A 182 -2.33 5.22 -3.42
CA VAL A 182 -1.72 4.50 -4.54
C VAL A 182 -1.84 2.99 -4.35
N GLY A 183 -1.53 2.48 -3.15
CA GLY A 183 -1.66 1.07 -2.80
C GLY A 183 -3.10 0.56 -2.86
N ALA A 184 -4.07 1.37 -2.43
CA ALA A 184 -5.49 1.05 -2.54
C ALA A 184 -5.91 0.84 -4.00
N LEU A 185 -5.45 1.71 -4.91
CA LEU A 185 -5.69 1.55 -6.34
C LEU A 185 -4.95 0.33 -6.90
N LEU A 186 -3.66 0.16 -6.57
CA LEU A 186 -2.85 -0.98 -7.00
C LEU A 186 -3.47 -2.32 -6.62
N SER A 187 -4.11 -2.43 -5.46
CA SER A 187 -4.71 -3.68 -4.97
C SER A 187 -5.79 -4.24 -5.90
N GLY A 188 -6.49 -3.36 -6.62
CA GLY A 188 -7.46 -3.77 -7.64
C GLY A 188 -6.84 -4.07 -9.00
N VAL A 189 -5.78 -3.33 -9.40
CA VAL A 189 -5.25 -3.42 -10.77
C VAL A 189 -4.04 -4.35 -10.93
N ASP A 190 -3.35 -4.71 -9.85
CA ASP A 190 -2.15 -5.55 -9.93
C ASP A 190 -2.20 -6.76 -9.01
N LYS A 191 -2.61 -7.89 -9.55
CA LYS A 191 -2.81 -9.14 -8.80
C LYS A 191 -1.52 -9.93 -8.51
N ARG A 192 -0.35 -9.35 -8.80
CA ARG A 192 0.94 -9.94 -8.43
C ARG A 192 1.30 -9.75 -6.95
N PHE A 193 0.64 -8.81 -6.27
CA PHE A 193 0.78 -8.62 -4.83
C PHE A 193 -0.07 -9.63 -4.05
N THR A 194 0.49 -10.15 -2.96
CA THR A 194 -0.19 -11.06 -2.03
C THR A 194 -0.67 -10.36 -0.77
N ALA A 195 -0.10 -9.20 -0.44
CA ALA A 195 -0.45 -8.43 0.74
C ALA A 195 -0.21 -6.92 0.53
N PHE A 196 -1.02 -6.12 1.19
CA PHE A 196 -0.91 -4.66 1.23
C PHE A 196 -0.91 -4.16 2.68
N VAL A 197 -0.06 -3.19 2.99
CA VAL A 197 -0.14 -2.38 4.21
C VAL A 197 -0.42 -0.94 3.79
N LEU A 198 -1.57 -0.42 4.16
CA LEU A 198 -2.04 0.91 3.81
C LEU A 198 -2.12 1.76 5.08
N MET A 199 -1.24 2.76 5.18
CA MET A 199 -0.99 3.54 6.38
C MET A 199 -1.52 4.97 6.23
N ALA A 200 -2.44 5.38 7.10
CA ALA A 200 -2.90 6.77 7.28
C ALA A 200 -3.23 7.51 5.96
N GLY A 201 -3.92 6.87 5.03
CA GLY A 201 -4.23 7.46 3.73
C GLY A 201 -5.69 7.40 3.33
N VAL A 202 -6.05 8.17 2.31
CA VAL A 202 -7.37 8.13 1.68
C VAL A 202 -7.45 6.89 0.78
N LEU A 203 -8.41 6.02 1.04
CA LEU A 203 -8.64 4.78 0.32
C LEU A 203 -9.86 4.85 -0.62
N SER A 204 -10.67 5.90 -0.47
CA SER A 204 -11.75 6.29 -1.38
C SER A 204 -11.99 7.78 -1.29
N ASN A 205 -11.88 8.46 -2.42
CA ASN A 205 -12.27 9.87 -2.52
C ASN A 205 -13.78 10.05 -2.42
N GLU A 206 -14.56 9.05 -2.84
CA GLU A 206 -16.02 9.10 -2.72
C GLU A 206 -16.45 9.25 -1.26
N VAL A 207 -15.82 8.51 -0.34
CA VAL A 207 -16.06 8.65 1.11
C VAL A 207 -15.68 10.05 1.59
N ILE A 208 -14.55 10.60 1.12
CA ILE A 208 -14.11 11.95 1.50
C ILE A 208 -15.08 13.02 1.00
N ARG A 209 -15.65 12.85 -0.18
CA ARG A 209 -16.62 13.81 -0.73
C ARG A 209 -17.90 13.95 0.09
N GLN A 210 -18.24 12.97 0.93
CA GLN A 210 -19.42 13.00 1.79
C GLN A 210 -19.23 13.84 3.07
N ILE A 211 -17.99 14.14 3.46
CA ILE A 211 -17.73 14.86 4.71
C ILE A 211 -18.01 16.37 4.56
N LYS A 212 -18.47 16.96 5.67
CA LYS A 212 -18.86 18.39 5.69
C LYS A 212 -17.71 19.32 5.29
N GLU A 213 -16.51 19.10 5.78
CA GLU A 213 -15.33 19.93 5.50
C GLU A 213 -14.98 19.93 4.01
N TYR A 214 -15.14 18.78 3.33
CA TYR A 214 -14.97 18.74 1.87
C TYR A 214 -16.06 19.54 1.16
N GLN A 215 -17.31 19.44 1.59
CA GLN A 215 -18.43 20.18 1.00
C GLN A 215 -18.29 21.68 1.22
N ASP A 216 -17.87 22.12 2.42
CA ASP A 216 -17.59 23.52 2.71
C ASP A 216 -16.44 24.05 1.83
N TYR A 217 -15.36 23.28 1.68
CA TYR A 217 -14.26 23.63 0.80
C TYR A 217 -14.70 23.70 -0.67
N ARG A 218 -15.46 22.74 -1.15
CA ARG A 218 -16.05 22.72 -2.49
C ARG A 218 -16.85 24.00 -2.77
N GLN A 219 -17.67 24.44 -1.81
CA GLN A 219 -18.43 25.69 -1.94
C GLN A 219 -17.51 26.92 -2.00
N SER A 220 -16.43 26.94 -1.22
CA SER A 220 -15.49 28.07 -1.13
C SER A 220 -14.66 28.28 -2.39
N VAL A 221 -14.31 27.22 -3.12
CA VAL A 221 -13.43 27.27 -4.31
C VAL A 221 -14.16 27.21 -5.65
N GLY A 222 -15.48 27.02 -5.62
CA GLY A 222 -16.36 26.97 -6.79
C GLY A 222 -16.80 25.54 -7.14
N PRO A 223 -18.09 25.22 -6.84
CA PRO A 223 -18.63 23.87 -7.03
C PRO A 223 -18.47 23.32 -8.44
N GLN A 224 -18.74 24.13 -9.46
CA GLN A 224 -18.68 23.69 -10.86
C GLN A 224 -17.30 23.20 -11.26
N ARG A 225 -16.25 23.91 -10.82
CA ARG A 225 -14.86 23.51 -11.07
C ARG A 225 -14.49 22.20 -10.38
N VAL A 226 -14.87 22.08 -9.10
CA VAL A 226 -14.59 20.89 -8.30
C VAL A 226 -15.33 19.68 -8.88
N ASP A 227 -16.58 19.83 -9.26
CA ASP A 227 -17.40 18.76 -9.82
C ASP A 227 -16.85 18.32 -11.19
N ALA A 228 -16.49 19.26 -12.05
CA ALA A 228 -15.88 18.92 -13.35
C ALA A 228 -14.54 18.14 -13.18
N TYR A 229 -13.69 18.53 -12.23
CA TYR A 229 -12.48 17.79 -11.89
C TYR A 229 -12.80 16.39 -11.36
N ASN A 230 -13.73 16.29 -10.41
CA ASN A 230 -14.12 15.02 -9.80
C ASN A 230 -14.74 14.06 -10.82
N GLU A 231 -15.56 14.55 -11.75
CA GLU A 231 -16.14 13.75 -12.82
C GLU A 231 -15.04 13.25 -13.77
N LYS A 232 -14.21 14.16 -14.28
CA LYS A 232 -13.10 13.84 -15.21
C LYS A 232 -12.16 12.77 -14.66
N TYR A 233 -11.85 12.82 -13.37
CA TYR A 233 -10.90 11.91 -12.71
C TYR A 233 -11.56 10.88 -11.79
N SER A 234 -12.88 10.69 -11.89
CA SER A 234 -13.64 9.71 -11.10
C SER A 234 -13.12 8.27 -11.25
N TRP A 235 -12.49 7.96 -12.39
CA TRP A 235 -11.88 6.67 -12.65
C TRP A 235 -10.62 6.41 -11.81
N LEU A 236 -10.00 7.44 -11.21
CA LEU A 236 -8.88 7.31 -10.27
C LEU A 236 -9.32 7.16 -8.82
N ASP A 237 -10.63 7.10 -8.53
CA ASP A 237 -11.09 6.87 -7.15
C ASP A 237 -10.62 5.50 -6.67
N GLN A 238 -9.81 5.49 -5.63
CA GLN A 238 -9.19 4.29 -5.08
C GLN A 238 -10.20 3.27 -4.59
N GLY A 239 -11.38 3.74 -4.11
CA GLY A 239 -12.46 2.89 -3.61
C GLY A 239 -12.97 1.90 -4.66
N LYS A 240 -12.96 2.29 -5.95
CA LYS A 240 -13.34 1.43 -7.09
C LYS A 240 -12.39 0.25 -7.29
N TYR A 241 -11.21 0.29 -6.70
CA TYR A 241 -10.15 -0.71 -6.86
C TYR A 241 -9.91 -1.50 -5.59
N VAL A 242 -9.83 -0.83 -4.44
CA VAL A 242 -9.57 -1.51 -3.17
C VAL A 242 -10.71 -2.41 -2.71
N SER A 243 -11.93 -2.15 -3.18
CA SER A 243 -13.08 -3.06 -3.05
C SER A 243 -12.90 -4.40 -3.77
N HIS A 244 -11.88 -4.49 -4.61
CA HIS A 244 -11.48 -5.69 -5.36
C HIS A 244 -10.05 -6.15 -5.03
N ALA A 245 -9.53 -5.83 -3.83
CA ALA A 245 -8.17 -6.22 -3.45
C ALA A 245 -7.97 -7.73 -3.34
N ALA A 246 -9.03 -8.48 -3.01
CA ALA A 246 -8.97 -9.93 -2.94
C ALA A 246 -8.33 -10.59 -4.19
N PRO A 247 -7.54 -11.67 -4.05
CA PRO A 247 -7.27 -12.44 -2.82
C PRO A 247 -6.15 -11.88 -1.92
N ALA A 248 -5.56 -10.72 -2.24
CA ALA A 248 -4.54 -10.11 -1.39
C ALA A 248 -5.13 -9.71 -0.03
N VAL A 249 -4.35 -9.92 1.03
CA VAL A 249 -4.75 -9.51 2.39
C VAL A 249 -4.33 -8.06 2.62
N VAL A 250 -5.21 -7.24 3.18
CA VAL A 250 -4.95 -5.81 3.41
C VAL A 250 -4.87 -5.52 4.90
N LEU A 251 -3.74 -4.97 5.37
CA LEU A 251 -3.61 -4.34 6.68
C LEU A 251 -3.83 -2.85 6.56
N LEU A 252 -4.81 -2.33 7.30
CA LEU A 252 -5.15 -0.92 7.39
C LEU A 252 -4.67 -0.37 8.73
N GLN A 253 -3.82 0.64 8.69
CA GLN A 253 -3.25 1.28 9.88
C GLN A 253 -3.60 2.76 9.90
N PHE A 254 -4.33 3.21 10.92
CA PHE A 254 -4.74 4.60 11.06
C PHE A 254 -4.38 5.14 12.46
N ALA A 255 -4.26 6.46 12.57
CA ALA A 255 -3.95 7.17 13.80
C ALA A 255 -5.21 7.82 14.39
N THR A 256 -5.31 7.87 15.73
CA THR A 256 -6.44 8.50 16.42
C THR A 256 -6.28 10.00 16.59
N GLN A 257 -5.04 10.52 16.49
CA GLN A 257 -4.73 11.95 16.65
C GLN A 257 -4.68 12.70 15.32
N GLU A 258 -5.23 12.09 14.27
CA GLU A 258 -5.41 12.71 12.96
C GLU A 258 -6.56 13.71 12.96
N ARG A 259 -6.31 14.90 12.39
CA ARG A 259 -7.36 15.92 12.26
C ARG A 259 -8.30 15.67 11.09
N PHE A 260 -7.76 15.18 9.96
CA PHE A 260 -8.52 14.96 8.74
C PHE A 260 -9.11 13.55 8.67
N LEU A 261 -8.31 12.52 8.93
CA LEU A 261 -8.76 11.13 8.98
C LEU A 261 -9.04 10.72 10.42
N THR A 262 -10.08 11.29 11.03
CA THR A 262 -10.53 10.90 12.37
C THR A 262 -10.78 9.40 12.47
N ALA A 263 -10.84 8.86 13.69
CA ALA A 263 -11.11 7.42 13.89
C ALA A 263 -12.43 6.95 13.24
N GLU A 264 -13.44 7.81 13.15
CA GLU A 264 -14.70 7.54 12.45
C GLU A 264 -14.47 7.45 10.94
N ARG A 265 -13.87 8.48 10.36
CA ARG A 265 -13.52 8.51 8.92
C ARG A 265 -12.59 7.37 8.50
N ALA A 266 -11.67 6.97 9.38
CA ALA A 266 -10.81 5.82 9.17
C ALA A 266 -11.63 4.51 9.05
N ARG A 267 -12.70 4.36 9.84
CA ARG A 267 -13.62 3.22 9.72
C ARG A 267 -14.41 3.25 8.41
N ASP A 268 -14.86 4.44 8.00
CA ASP A 268 -15.56 4.61 6.72
C ASP A 268 -14.64 4.28 5.54
N GLN A 269 -13.37 4.72 5.59
CA GLN A 269 -12.36 4.33 4.61
C GLN A 269 -12.11 2.81 4.61
N ALA A 270 -12.08 2.18 5.78
CA ALA A 270 -11.89 0.74 5.89
C ALA A 270 -13.11 -0.06 5.39
N ALA A 271 -14.31 0.51 5.47
CA ALA A 271 -15.54 -0.17 5.04
C ALA A 271 -15.56 -0.47 3.53
N VAL A 272 -14.90 0.35 2.70
CA VAL A 272 -14.84 0.13 1.24
C VAL A 272 -13.82 -0.93 0.81
N VAL A 273 -12.94 -1.37 1.70
CA VAL A 273 -11.88 -2.35 1.40
C VAL A 273 -12.47 -3.76 1.45
N SER A 274 -12.19 -4.58 0.41
CA SER A 274 -12.64 -5.98 0.39
C SER A 274 -11.97 -6.83 1.46
N GLU A 275 -12.64 -7.92 1.84
CA GLU A 275 -12.00 -8.99 2.62
C GLU A 275 -11.04 -9.81 1.72
N PRO A 276 -9.98 -10.43 2.30
CA PRO A 276 -9.61 -10.38 3.72
C PRO A 276 -8.85 -9.11 4.10
N LYS A 277 -9.22 -8.49 5.21
CA LYS A 277 -8.55 -7.29 5.74
C LYS A 277 -8.39 -7.32 7.26
N GLN A 278 -7.44 -6.52 7.75
CA GLN A 278 -7.26 -6.22 9.16
C GLN A 278 -7.29 -4.69 9.32
N PHE A 279 -8.04 -4.19 10.30
CA PHE A 279 -8.13 -2.76 10.60
C PHE A 279 -7.59 -2.47 11.99
N LYS A 280 -6.67 -1.54 12.10
CA LYS A 280 -6.03 -1.13 13.35
C LYS A 280 -5.99 0.38 13.51
N LEU A 281 -6.32 0.84 14.72
CA LEU A 281 -6.18 2.23 15.15
C LEU A 281 -5.10 2.31 16.22
N TYR A 282 -4.24 3.33 16.12
CA TYR A 282 -3.14 3.55 17.04
C TYR A 282 -3.27 4.94 17.68
N GLU A 283 -2.95 5.04 18.96
CA GLU A 283 -2.83 6.34 19.63
C GLU A 283 -1.54 7.04 19.16
N ALA A 284 -1.65 7.74 18.06
CA ALA A 284 -0.54 8.34 17.33
C ALA A 284 -1.03 9.46 16.40
N GLU A 285 -0.10 10.26 15.92
CA GLU A 285 -0.28 11.20 14.81
C GLU A 285 -0.12 10.49 13.45
N HIS A 286 -0.20 11.25 12.35
CA HIS A 286 -0.11 10.79 10.97
C HIS A 286 1.07 9.83 10.68
N ALA A 287 2.21 10.07 11.29
CA ALA A 287 3.41 9.25 11.13
C ALA A 287 3.29 7.83 11.71
N LEU A 288 2.24 7.57 12.50
CA LEU A 288 2.07 6.36 13.29
C LEU A 288 3.20 6.17 14.34
N ASN A 289 3.22 5.05 15.02
CA ASN A 289 4.14 4.81 16.13
C ASN A 289 4.87 3.45 16.01
N ALA A 290 5.69 3.15 17.01
CA ALA A 290 6.44 1.89 17.06
C ALA A 290 5.53 0.65 17.17
N GLU A 291 4.32 0.78 17.75
CA GLU A 291 3.34 -0.30 17.78
C GLU A 291 2.83 -0.64 16.38
N ALA A 292 2.44 0.37 15.60
CA ALA A 292 2.04 0.21 14.22
C ALA A 292 3.15 -0.44 13.37
N ARG A 293 4.42 -0.10 13.64
CA ARG A 293 5.57 -0.73 12.99
C ARG A 293 5.69 -2.20 13.35
N ARG A 294 5.58 -2.57 14.63
CA ARG A 294 5.61 -3.97 15.06
C ARG A 294 4.52 -4.79 14.39
N ASP A 295 3.31 -4.24 14.34
CA ASP A 295 2.16 -4.91 13.74
C ASP A 295 2.33 -5.14 12.23
N ARG A 296 2.83 -4.15 11.47
CA ARG A 296 3.05 -4.36 10.03
C ARG A 296 4.20 -5.32 9.75
N ILE A 297 5.26 -5.33 10.58
CA ILE A 297 6.34 -6.32 10.43
C ILE A 297 5.81 -7.72 10.76
N ALA A 298 4.98 -7.88 11.78
CA ALA A 298 4.32 -9.15 12.12
C ALA A 298 3.41 -9.61 10.97
N PHE A 299 2.58 -8.71 10.44
CA PHE A 299 1.73 -8.97 9.28
C PHE A 299 2.54 -9.40 8.04
N LEU A 300 3.58 -8.65 7.68
CA LEU A 300 4.45 -9.01 6.55
C LEU A 300 5.14 -10.36 6.78
N THR A 301 5.55 -10.64 8.03
CA THR A 301 6.18 -11.92 8.40
C THR A 301 5.22 -13.08 8.14
N GLU A 302 3.97 -12.94 8.53
CA GLU A 302 2.92 -13.95 8.30
C GLU A 302 2.61 -14.11 6.81
N GLN A 303 2.26 -13.01 6.14
CA GLN A 303 1.77 -13.07 4.75
C GLN A 303 2.85 -13.48 3.75
N LEU A 304 4.11 -13.08 3.98
CA LEU A 304 5.24 -13.43 3.14
C LEU A 304 6.01 -14.66 3.62
N LYS A 305 5.55 -15.32 4.70
CA LYS A 305 6.20 -16.50 5.30
C LYS A 305 7.69 -16.26 5.57
N LEU A 306 7.98 -15.15 6.25
CA LEU A 306 9.35 -14.74 6.56
C LEU A 306 9.88 -15.47 7.81
N LYS A 307 11.19 -15.44 7.99
CA LYS A 307 11.80 -15.79 9.26
C LYS A 307 11.45 -14.71 10.29
N PRO A 308 11.04 -15.09 11.51
CA PRO A 308 10.77 -14.11 12.56
C PRO A 308 12.01 -13.26 12.88
N LEU A 309 11.78 -11.96 13.10
CA LEU A 309 12.77 -11.02 13.60
C LEU A 309 12.66 -10.90 15.12
N SER A 310 13.76 -10.69 15.83
CA SER A 310 13.71 -10.45 17.27
C SER A 310 13.07 -9.09 17.60
N ALA A 311 12.43 -8.99 18.76
CA ALA A 311 11.84 -7.74 19.23
C ALA A 311 12.86 -6.61 19.33
N ASP A 312 14.08 -6.91 19.81
CA ASP A 312 15.17 -5.93 19.93
C ASP A 312 15.59 -5.38 18.56
N LEU A 313 15.63 -6.25 17.55
CA LEU A 313 15.98 -5.83 16.19
C LEU A 313 14.89 -4.90 15.61
N ILE A 314 13.63 -5.21 15.83
CA ILE A 314 12.52 -4.34 15.41
C ILE A 314 12.55 -3.01 16.18
N ALA A 315 12.83 -3.05 17.47
CA ALA A 315 12.95 -1.86 18.30
C ALA A 315 14.15 -0.97 17.92
N SER A 316 15.20 -1.53 17.33
CA SER A 316 16.39 -0.80 16.85
C SER A 316 16.13 0.07 15.61
N ILE A 317 14.99 -0.10 14.94
CA ILE A 317 14.61 0.74 13.79
C ILE A 317 14.36 2.16 14.29
N PRO A 318 15.07 3.18 13.77
CA PRO A 318 14.92 4.54 14.23
C PRO A 318 13.49 5.05 14.08
N ASN A 319 13.03 5.81 15.05
CA ASN A 319 11.81 6.60 14.89
C ASN A 319 12.17 7.89 14.18
N LEU A 320 11.94 7.93 12.86
CA LEU A 320 12.31 9.06 11.99
C LEU A 320 11.31 10.23 12.09
N TYR A 321 10.20 10.03 12.77
CA TYR A 321 9.13 10.99 12.94
C TYR A 321 9.18 11.58 14.37
N GLN A 322 10.22 12.30 14.68
CA GLN A 322 10.18 13.15 15.86
C GLN A 322 9.38 14.40 15.50
N PRO A 323 8.40 14.82 16.32
CA PRO A 323 7.78 16.12 16.15
C PRO A 323 8.92 17.15 16.18
N ALA A 324 8.88 18.09 15.24
CA ALA A 324 9.77 19.25 15.31
C ALA A 324 9.57 19.85 16.70
N THR A 325 10.60 19.81 17.52
CA THR A 325 10.61 20.59 18.77
C THR A 325 10.31 22.03 18.37
N GLN A 326 9.17 22.53 18.84
CA GLN A 326 8.68 23.88 18.61
C GLN A 326 9.69 24.90 19.15
#